data_56102f11918fe7a0457473fe3211044c
#
_entry.id   56102f11918fe7a0457473fe3211044c
#
_cell.length_a   1.000
_cell.length_b   1.000
_cell.length_c   1.000
_cell.angle_alpha   90.00
_cell.angle_beta   90.00
_cell.angle_gamma   90.00
#
_symmetry.space_group_name_H-M   'P 1'
#
loop_
_entity.id
_entity.type
_entity.pdbx_description
1 polymer ?
#
loop_
_entity_poly.entity_id
_entity_poly.type
_entity_poly.pdbx_seq_one_letter_code
_entity_poly.pdbx_strand_id
1 'polypeptide(L)'
;NPDYLAVAFDKGGSLTRSEMFEEYKSNRDKTPEPILVAIPYIKNILEGMKIPILEKEGFEADDIIGTVAKDAEENNFKVYMVTPDKDFAQLVSNNIFLCKPARMGNSMEIWGVDEVKDKFEVQSPDQVIDYLGMMGDSVDNIPGLPGVGDKTAKKFIKQYGSLENLLQNAHEVTGKLGEKILENKELGVLSKKLAKIILDVPIDYNLDEFKLSDPDKDIVLKVFDELEFRRIKETFFKIFGTNSSQLEEKGAEVVQGDLFSETYNLDSNKENLDDSKSIYQIIESFEELKLLVEKMMEQEIVAFDTETEGLNALETNIVGISFSWRKGVGYY
;
A
#
# COMPACT_ATOMS: atom_id res chain seq x y z
N ASN A 1 0.46 -10.33 16.85
CA ASN A 1 1.41 -9.26 17.17
C ASN A 1 2.81 -9.77 16.84
N PRO A 2 3.66 -9.01 16.15
CA PRO A 2 5.06 -9.35 15.97
C PRO A 2 5.83 -9.15 17.28
N ASP A 3 6.91 -9.89 17.45
CA ASP A 3 7.86 -9.68 18.55
C ASP A 3 8.97 -8.69 18.16
N TYR A 4 9.25 -8.60 16.85
CA TYR A 4 10.28 -7.76 16.25
C TYR A 4 9.70 -6.97 15.09
N LEU A 5 10.14 -5.71 14.93
CA LEU A 5 9.69 -4.84 13.84
C LEU A 5 10.81 -3.88 13.44
N ALA A 6 11.02 -3.72 12.15
CA ALA A 6 11.85 -2.66 11.57
C ALA A 6 11.14 -2.07 10.35
N VAL A 7 11.48 -0.85 9.98
CA VAL A 7 10.91 -0.16 8.82
C VAL A 7 12.05 0.30 7.90
N ALA A 8 11.96 -0.07 6.63
CA ALA A 8 12.93 0.37 5.62
C ALA A 8 12.39 1.54 4.80
N PHE A 9 13.26 2.49 4.48
CA PHE A 9 12.97 3.63 3.62
C PHE A 9 13.95 3.68 2.45
N ASP A 10 13.46 4.14 1.30
CA ASP A 10 14.30 4.50 0.18
C ASP A 10 15.12 5.76 0.47
N LYS A 11 16.41 5.71 0.14
CA LYS A 11 17.31 6.84 0.25
C LYS A 11 18.03 7.10 -1.08
N GLY A 12 17.29 7.67 -2.04
CA GLY A 12 17.86 8.11 -3.32
C GLY A 12 17.83 7.08 -4.46
N GLY A 13 17.16 5.93 -4.29
CA GLY A 13 17.02 4.90 -5.34
C GLY A 13 18.26 4.00 -5.50
N SER A 14 18.22 3.08 -6.45
CA SER A 14 19.29 2.11 -6.73
C SER A 14 20.33 2.69 -7.70
N LEU A 15 21.53 2.93 -7.23
CA LEU A 15 22.65 3.32 -8.10
C LEU A 15 22.99 2.20 -9.09
N THR A 16 23.10 0.97 -8.62
CA THR A 16 23.45 -0.19 -9.45
C THR A 16 22.46 -0.41 -10.59
N ARG A 17 21.15 -0.31 -10.35
CA ARG A 17 20.13 -0.48 -11.40
C ARG A 17 20.14 0.68 -12.39
N SER A 18 20.33 1.92 -11.92
CA SER A 18 20.41 3.10 -12.78
C SER A 18 21.68 3.09 -13.65
N GLU A 19 22.79 2.56 -13.14
CA GLU A 19 24.01 2.36 -13.93
C GLU A 19 23.88 1.25 -15.00
N MET A 20 23.13 0.17 -14.67
CA MET A 20 22.84 -0.91 -15.61
C MET A 20 21.84 -0.49 -16.70
N PHE A 21 20.88 0.38 -16.37
CA PHE A 21 19.83 0.81 -17.27
C PHE A 21 19.35 2.22 -16.89
N GLU A 22 19.77 3.22 -17.64
CA GLU A 22 19.48 4.64 -17.38
C GLU A 22 17.98 4.95 -17.32
N GLU A 23 17.18 4.20 -18.08
CA GLU A 23 15.73 4.37 -18.12
C GLU A 23 15.00 3.69 -16.95
N TYR A 24 15.70 2.99 -16.04
CA TYR A 24 15.09 2.37 -14.87
C TYR A 24 14.34 3.39 -14.03
N LYS A 25 13.04 3.17 -13.78
CA LYS A 25 12.13 4.07 -13.05
C LYS A 25 12.04 5.50 -13.60
N SER A 26 12.51 5.76 -14.84
CA SER A 26 12.49 7.12 -15.46
C SER A 26 11.07 7.63 -15.73
N ASN A 27 10.09 6.75 -15.78
CA ASN A 27 8.67 7.04 -15.96
C ASN A 27 7.93 7.37 -14.66
N ARG A 28 8.61 7.32 -13.51
CA ARG A 28 8.00 7.67 -12.22
C ARG A 28 7.96 9.18 -12.02
N ASP A 29 6.81 9.67 -11.59
CA ASP A 29 6.67 11.05 -11.16
C ASP A 29 7.51 11.35 -9.91
N LYS A 30 7.87 12.60 -9.74
CA LYS A 30 8.52 13.05 -8.51
C LYS A 30 7.58 12.84 -7.31
N THR A 31 8.16 12.45 -6.18
CA THR A 31 7.40 12.31 -4.94
C THR A 31 6.67 13.62 -4.62
N PRO A 32 5.35 13.60 -4.44
CA PRO A 32 4.58 14.80 -4.08
C PRO A 32 5.13 15.49 -2.83
N GLU A 33 5.18 16.81 -2.84
CA GLU A 33 5.71 17.60 -1.73
C GLU A 33 5.07 17.26 -0.36
N PRO A 34 3.75 17.04 -0.23
CA PRO A 34 3.17 16.64 1.05
C PRO A 34 3.75 15.34 1.62
N ILE A 35 4.14 14.39 0.76
CA ILE A 35 4.79 13.15 1.21
C ILE A 35 6.19 13.45 1.72
N LEU A 36 6.96 14.30 1.01
CA LEU A 36 8.30 14.71 1.45
C LEU A 36 8.26 15.41 2.81
N VAL A 37 7.26 16.25 3.04
CA VAL A 37 7.03 16.93 4.34
C VAL A 37 6.64 15.92 5.43
N ALA A 38 5.90 14.87 5.10
CA ALA A 38 5.45 13.87 6.07
C ALA A 38 6.56 12.91 6.54
N ILE A 39 7.58 12.64 5.70
CA ILE A 39 8.65 11.69 6.02
C ILE A 39 9.36 11.97 7.35
N PRO A 40 9.80 13.20 7.67
CA PRO A 40 10.42 13.52 8.96
C PRO A 40 9.49 13.22 10.16
N TYR A 41 8.22 13.54 10.06
CA TYR A 41 7.23 13.23 11.10
C TYR A 41 7.05 11.74 11.31
N ILE A 42 6.99 10.96 10.22
CA ILE A 42 6.91 9.50 10.28
C ILE A 42 8.14 8.94 11.00
N LYS A 43 9.35 9.42 10.65
CA LYS A 43 10.58 9.00 11.30
C LYS A 43 10.61 9.34 12.79
N ASN A 44 10.17 10.54 13.18
CA ASN A 44 10.08 10.93 14.58
C ASN A 44 9.08 10.05 15.37
N ILE A 45 7.97 9.65 14.74
CA ILE A 45 7.02 8.71 15.35
C ILE A 45 7.67 7.34 15.53
N LEU A 46 8.38 6.82 14.51
CA LEU A 46 9.07 5.54 14.59
C LEU A 46 10.17 5.56 15.66
N GLU A 47 10.94 6.63 15.75
CA GLU A 47 11.92 6.85 16.82
C GLU A 47 11.27 6.81 18.21
N GLY A 48 10.19 7.57 18.39
CA GLY A 48 9.42 7.55 19.64
C GLY A 48 8.80 6.19 19.95
N MET A 49 8.42 5.43 18.92
CA MET A 49 7.96 4.04 19.04
C MET A 49 9.10 3.05 19.28
N LYS A 50 10.36 3.50 19.25
CA LYS A 50 11.57 2.67 19.30
C LYS A 50 11.60 1.57 18.23
N ILE A 51 11.11 1.91 17.04
CA ILE A 51 11.12 1.03 15.86
C ILE A 51 12.32 1.44 15.00
N PRO A 52 13.31 0.56 14.80
CA PRO A 52 14.48 0.85 13.97
C PRO A 52 14.11 1.20 12.54
N ILE A 53 14.79 2.24 12.03
CA ILE A 53 14.67 2.71 10.65
C ILE A 53 15.92 2.26 9.90
N LEU A 54 15.71 1.56 8.79
CA LEU A 54 16.75 1.04 7.93
C LEU A 54 16.81 1.84 6.64
N GLU A 55 17.96 2.43 6.34
CA GLU A 55 18.22 3.21 5.13
C GLU A 55 19.64 2.99 4.66
N LYS A 56 19.83 2.85 3.36
CA LYS A 56 21.16 2.78 2.76
C LYS A 56 21.19 3.54 1.45
N GLU A 57 22.09 4.50 1.33
CA GLU A 57 22.29 5.23 0.08
C GLU A 57 22.74 4.29 -1.03
N GLY A 58 22.17 4.44 -2.22
CA GLY A 58 22.47 3.61 -3.39
C GLY A 58 21.72 2.29 -3.48
N PHE A 59 20.89 1.95 -2.48
CA PHE A 59 20.05 0.77 -2.43
C PHE A 59 18.59 1.17 -2.19
N GLU A 60 17.67 0.37 -2.69
CA GLU A 60 16.24 0.55 -2.47
C GLU A 60 15.80 -0.13 -1.17
N ALA A 61 14.67 0.31 -0.61
CA ALA A 61 14.07 -0.32 0.56
C ALA A 61 13.85 -1.82 0.35
N ASP A 62 13.53 -2.22 -0.88
CA ASP A 62 13.31 -3.62 -1.27
C ASP A 62 14.57 -4.49 -1.06
N ASP A 63 15.74 -3.94 -1.41
CA ASP A 63 17.02 -4.63 -1.23
C ASP A 63 17.37 -4.76 0.26
N ILE A 64 17.09 -3.72 1.03
CA ILE A 64 17.30 -3.73 2.49
C ILE A 64 16.39 -4.75 3.15
N ILE A 65 15.10 -4.74 2.82
CA ILE A 65 14.11 -5.71 3.34
C ILE A 65 14.51 -7.12 2.96
N GLY A 66 14.91 -7.34 1.71
CA GLY A 66 15.35 -8.65 1.22
C GLY A 66 16.57 -9.18 1.98
N THR A 67 17.59 -8.33 2.17
CA THR A 67 18.80 -8.65 2.92
C THR A 67 18.48 -9.03 4.37
N VAL A 68 17.71 -8.20 5.08
CA VAL A 68 17.33 -8.42 6.47
C VAL A 68 16.42 -9.66 6.61
N ALA A 69 15.49 -9.86 5.67
CA ALA A 69 14.58 -11.01 5.69
C ALA A 69 15.36 -12.33 5.57
N LYS A 70 16.38 -12.39 4.72
CA LYS A 70 17.22 -13.58 4.55
C LYS A 70 18.10 -13.85 5.77
N ASP A 71 18.74 -12.82 6.32
CA ASP A 71 19.51 -12.95 7.56
C ASP A 71 18.61 -13.40 8.73
N ALA A 72 17.44 -12.81 8.88
CA ALA A 72 16.48 -13.22 9.90
C ALA A 72 16.01 -14.69 9.72
N GLU A 73 15.78 -15.15 8.47
CA GLU A 73 15.46 -16.56 8.17
C GLU A 73 16.59 -17.48 8.62
N GLU A 74 17.85 -17.15 8.34
CA GLU A 74 19.03 -17.92 8.76
C GLU A 74 19.15 -18.00 10.29
N ASN A 75 18.68 -16.97 10.99
CA ASN A 75 18.58 -16.92 12.45
C ASN A 75 17.27 -17.53 13.00
N ASN A 76 16.55 -18.30 12.20
CA ASN A 76 15.31 -19.01 12.55
C ASN A 76 14.10 -18.12 12.90
N PHE A 77 14.08 -16.88 12.42
CA PHE A 77 12.89 -16.04 12.52
C PHE A 77 11.83 -16.45 11.51
N LYS A 78 10.57 -16.24 11.89
CA LYS A 78 9.46 -16.21 10.95
C LYS A 78 9.23 -14.77 10.49
N VAL A 79 9.47 -14.50 9.21
CA VAL A 79 9.51 -13.16 8.65
C VAL A 79 8.24 -12.84 7.88
N TYR A 80 7.67 -11.67 8.10
CA TYR A 80 6.56 -11.12 7.34
C TYR A 80 6.99 -9.80 6.68
N MET A 81 7.19 -9.82 5.37
CA MET A 81 7.48 -8.63 4.58
C MET A 81 6.15 -7.92 4.27
N VAL A 82 5.90 -6.78 4.90
CA VAL A 82 4.64 -6.04 4.74
C VAL A 82 4.79 -5.02 3.62
N THR A 83 4.31 -5.38 2.43
CA THR A 83 4.38 -4.53 1.24
C THR A 83 3.28 -4.90 0.24
N PRO A 84 2.71 -3.94 -0.53
CA PRO A 84 1.82 -4.25 -1.63
C PRO A 84 2.55 -4.81 -2.86
N ASP A 85 3.89 -4.73 -2.90
CA ASP A 85 4.68 -5.09 -4.06
C ASP A 85 4.74 -6.61 -4.24
N LYS A 86 4.38 -7.05 -5.45
CA LYS A 86 4.38 -8.47 -5.84
C LYS A 86 5.79 -9.04 -6.04
N ASP A 87 6.78 -8.17 -6.28
CA ASP A 87 8.13 -8.59 -6.65
C ASP A 87 8.85 -9.25 -5.46
N PHE A 88 8.42 -8.94 -4.23
CA PHE A 88 8.84 -9.65 -3.02
C PHE A 88 8.46 -11.14 -2.98
N ALA A 89 7.55 -11.58 -3.86
CA ALA A 89 7.21 -13.00 -3.97
C ALA A 89 8.42 -13.88 -4.30
N GLN A 90 9.47 -13.31 -4.95
CA GLN A 90 10.73 -13.99 -5.23
C GLN A 90 11.50 -14.42 -3.96
N LEU A 91 11.21 -13.82 -2.82
CA LEU A 91 11.90 -14.07 -1.54
C LEU A 91 11.14 -15.03 -0.62
N VAL A 92 9.89 -15.34 -0.96
CA VAL A 92 9.03 -16.19 -0.13
C VAL A 92 9.62 -17.58 0.02
N SER A 93 9.61 -18.10 1.25
CA SER A 93 10.13 -19.40 1.63
C SER A 93 9.24 -20.04 2.68
N ASN A 94 9.72 -21.09 3.34
CA ASN A 94 9.01 -21.72 4.46
C ASN A 94 8.89 -20.80 5.68
N ASN A 95 9.81 -19.85 5.85
CA ASN A 95 9.85 -18.93 6.98
C ASN A 95 9.69 -17.45 6.57
N ILE A 96 9.71 -17.13 5.29
CA ILE A 96 9.49 -15.75 4.79
C ILE A 96 8.16 -15.69 4.06
N PHE A 97 7.29 -14.78 4.48
CA PHE A 97 5.95 -14.57 3.94
C PHE A 97 5.80 -13.15 3.40
N LEU A 98 5.12 -12.99 2.28
CA LEU A 98 4.70 -11.69 1.77
C LEU A 98 3.33 -11.35 2.34
N CYS A 99 3.24 -10.22 3.04
CA CYS A 99 2.03 -9.75 3.70
C CYS A 99 1.52 -8.49 2.98
N LYS A 100 0.45 -8.64 2.21
CA LYS A 100 -0.13 -7.53 1.44
C LYS A 100 -1.17 -6.78 2.28
N PRO A 101 -0.99 -5.47 2.47
CA PRO A 101 -1.94 -4.66 3.24
C PRO A 101 -3.36 -4.73 2.68
N ALA A 102 -4.34 -4.68 3.57
CA ALA A 102 -5.75 -4.62 3.19
C ALA A 102 -6.06 -3.38 2.34
N ARG A 103 -6.88 -3.55 1.31
CA ARG A 103 -7.36 -2.45 0.46
C ARG A 103 -8.89 -2.46 0.45
N MET A 104 -9.53 -1.31 0.65
CA MET A 104 -10.97 -1.08 0.44
C MET A 104 -11.87 -2.18 1.05
N GLY A 105 -11.67 -2.52 2.33
CA GLY A 105 -12.51 -3.49 3.03
C GLY A 105 -12.12 -4.96 2.85
N ASN A 106 -11.09 -5.28 2.06
CA ASN A 106 -10.52 -6.61 2.02
C ASN A 106 -9.64 -6.87 3.25
N SER A 107 -9.53 -8.13 3.66
CA SER A 107 -8.58 -8.54 4.68
C SER A 107 -7.15 -8.48 4.16
N MET A 108 -6.18 -8.43 5.08
CA MET A 108 -4.76 -8.60 4.77
C MET A 108 -4.54 -9.98 4.14
N GLU A 109 -3.81 -10.04 3.02
CA GLU A 109 -3.42 -11.28 2.36
C GLU A 109 -2.02 -11.70 2.78
N ILE A 110 -1.83 -12.93 3.16
CA ILE A 110 -0.52 -13.51 3.45
C ILE A 110 -0.21 -14.55 2.37
N TRP A 111 0.91 -14.35 1.66
CA TRP A 111 1.37 -15.26 0.63
C TRP A 111 2.57 -16.04 1.15
N GLY A 112 2.38 -17.35 1.30
CA GLY A 112 3.44 -18.33 1.45
C GLY A 112 3.80 -18.96 0.12
N VAL A 113 4.54 -20.06 0.18
CA VAL A 113 5.05 -20.77 -1.01
C VAL A 113 3.92 -21.22 -1.93
N ASP A 114 2.82 -21.71 -1.39
CA ASP A 114 1.71 -22.24 -2.19
C ASP A 114 0.94 -21.12 -2.88
N GLU A 115 0.68 -20.01 -2.19
CA GLU A 115 0.03 -18.83 -2.79
C GLU A 115 0.88 -18.22 -3.92
N VAL A 116 2.21 -18.19 -3.74
CA VAL A 116 3.12 -17.70 -4.80
C VAL A 116 3.08 -18.63 -6.01
N LYS A 117 3.15 -19.95 -5.79
CA LYS A 117 3.06 -20.94 -6.87
C LYS A 117 1.77 -20.81 -7.66
N ASP A 118 0.65 -20.64 -6.98
CA ASP A 118 -0.66 -20.53 -7.63
C ASP A 118 -0.80 -19.22 -8.40
N LYS A 119 -0.39 -18.07 -7.81
CA LYS A 119 -0.54 -16.76 -8.44
C LYS A 119 0.36 -16.56 -9.67
N PHE A 120 1.61 -17.02 -9.58
CA PHE A 120 2.59 -16.87 -10.67
C PHE A 120 2.65 -18.10 -11.59
N GLU A 121 1.98 -19.19 -11.23
CA GLU A 121 2.01 -20.47 -11.93
C GLU A 121 3.44 -21.03 -12.07
N VAL A 122 4.24 -20.87 -11.02
CA VAL A 122 5.64 -21.33 -10.89
C VAL A 122 5.73 -22.60 -10.06
N GLN A 123 6.85 -23.31 -10.15
CA GLN A 123 7.11 -24.50 -9.34
C GLN A 123 7.69 -24.14 -7.97
N SER A 124 8.41 -23.01 -7.90
CA SER A 124 9.01 -22.48 -6.67
C SER A 124 9.10 -20.95 -6.72
N PRO A 125 9.10 -20.26 -5.56
CA PRO A 125 9.14 -18.80 -5.51
C PRO A 125 10.35 -18.15 -6.20
N ASP A 126 11.50 -18.79 -6.20
CA ASP A 126 12.71 -18.31 -6.88
C ASP A 126 12.51 -18.13 -8.40
N GLN A 127 11.58 -18.86 -9.02
CA GLN A 127 11.24 -18.66 -10.45
C GLN A 127 10.48 -17.37 -10.73
N VAL A 128 10.01 -16.66 -9.71
CA VAL A 128 9.37 -15.34 -9.89
C VAL A 128 10.33 -14.34 -10.52
N ILE A 129 11.63 -14.43 -10.24
CA ILE A 129 12.65 -13.58 -10.87
C ILE A 129 12.69 -13.84 -12.39
N ASP A 130 12.61 -15.10 -12.79
CA ASP A 130 12.58 -15.48 -14.22
C ASP A 130 11.31 -14.99 -14.91
N TYR A 131 10.17 -15.15 -14.25
CA TYR A 131 8.89 -14.65 -14.72
C TYR A 131 8.93 -13.13 -14.93
N LEU A 132 9.45 -12.36 -13.95
CA LEU A 132 9.61 -10.91 -14.06
C LEU A 132 10.59 -10.51 -15.16
N GLY A 133 11.71 -11.21 -15.28
CA GLY A 133 12.68 -10.99 -16.35
C GLY A 133 12.11 -11.21 -17.76
N MET A 134 11.19 -12.17 -17.92
CA MET A 134 10.49 -12.42 -19.18
C MET A 134 9.41 -11.37 -19.46
N MET A 135 8.57 -11.08 -18.45
CA MET A 135 7.41 -10.20 -18.59
C MET A 135 7.80 -8.71 -18.60
N GLY A 136 8.82 -8.35 -17.85
CA GLY A 136 9.14 -6.96 -17.52
C GLY A 136 8.19 -6.39 -16.47
N ASP A 137 8.42 -5.13 -16.12
CA ASP A 137 7.52 -4.34 -15.26
C ASP A 137 7.43 -2.90 -15.78
N SER A 138 6.24 -2.50 -16.19
CA SER A 138 5.99 -1.17 -16.72
C SER A 138 6.01 -0.08 -15.63
N VAL A 139 5.81 -0.44 -14.38
CA VAL A 139 5.86 0.53 -13.25
C VAL A 139 7.30 0.95 -12.99
N ASP A 140 8.25 0.01 -13.11
CA ASP A 140 9.67 0.23 -12.92
C ASP A 140 10.44 0.46 -14.23
N ASN A 141 9.71 0.52 -15.33
CA ASN A 141 10.27 0.63 -16.67
C ASN A 141 11.25 -0.51 -17.01
N ILE A 142 10.97 -1.72 -16.51
CA ILE A 142 11.73 -2.93 -16.84
C ILE A 142 11.18 -3.50 -18.14
N PRO A 143 11.97 -3.61 -19.22
CA PRO A 143 11.44 -3.87 -20.56
C PRO A 143 10.90 -5.29 -20.77
N GLY A 144 11.47 -6.30 -20.12
CA GLY A 144 11.14 -7.70 -20.39
C GLY A 144 11.53 -8.16 -21.80
N LEU A 145 11.00 -9.31 -22.23
CA LEU A 145 11.12 -9.80 -23.60
C LEU A 145 9.98 -9.25 -24.46
N PRO A 146 10.26 -8.59 -25.59
CA PRO A 146 9.24 -7.96 -26.44
C PRO A 146 8.17 -8.94 -26.92
N GLY A 147 6.91 -8.68 -26.54
CA GLY A 147 5.76 -9.52 -26.88
C GLY A 147 5.47 -10.63 -25.86
N VAL A 148 6.21 -10.70 -24.77
CA VAL A 148 5.96 -11.61 -23.65
C VAL A 148 5.22 -10.85 -22.55
N GLY A 149 3.94 -11.14 -22.37
CA GLY A 149 3.13 -10.66 -21.24
C GLY A 149 2.85 -11.79 -20.24
N ASP A 150 2.04 -11.50 -19.21
CA ASP A 150 1.74 -12.41 -18.08
C ASP A 150 1.47 -13.86 -18.52
N LYS A 151 0.49 -14.08 -19.39
CA LYS A 151 0.10 -15.43 -19.83
C LYS A 151 1.23 -16.16 -20.55
N THR A 152 2.03 -15.43 -21.35
CA THR A 152 3.13 -16.02 -22.11
C THR A 152 4.31 -16.33 -21.20
N ALA A 153 4.63 -15.44 -20.27
CA ALA A 153 5.68 -15.67 -19.27
C ALA A 153 5.36 -16.91 -18.40
N LYS A 154 4.13 -17.03 -17.89
CA LYS A 154 3.66 -18.22 -17.16
C LYS A 154 3.80 -19.51 -17.99
N LYS A 155 3.40 -19.46 -19.27
CA LYS A 155 3.58 -20.61 -20.17
C LYS A 155 5.05 -20.98 -20.31
N PHE A 156 5.93 -19.99 -20.50
CA PHE A 156 7.36 -20.25 -20.68
C PHE A 156 8.02 -20.78 -19.40
N ILE A 157 7.65 -20.27 -18.23
CA ILE A 157 8.12 -20.83 -16.95
C ILE A 157 7.73 -22.27 -16.80
N LYS A 158 6.49 -22.65 -17.13
CA LYS A 158 6.04 -24.06 -17.11
C LYS A 158 6.81 -24.94 -18.07
N GLN A 159 7.15 -24.42 -19.25
CA GLN A 159 7.80 -25.21 -20.32
C GLN A 159 9.31 -25.29 -20.14
N TYR A 160 9.97 -24.18 -19.80
CA TYR A 160 11.42 -24.06 -19.77
C TYR A 160 12.02 -23.96 -18.36
N GLY A 161 11.21 -23.62 -17.35
CA GLY A 161 11.62 -23.50 -15.94
C GLY A 161 12.38 -22.23 -15.60
N SER A 162 13.17 -21.67 -16.54
CA SER A 162 13.94 -20.43 -16.32
C SER A 162 14.07 -19.60 -17.60
N LEU A 163 14.43 -18.33 -17.46
CA LEU A 163 14.75 -17.44 -18.57
C LEU A 163 15.92 -17.99 -19.39
N GLU A 164 16.97 -18.45 -18.74
CA GLU A 164 18.18 -18.99 -19.41
C GLU A 164 17.83 -20.17 -20.31
N ASN A 165 17.03 -21.09 -19.80
CA ASN A 165 16.58 -22.26 -20.58
C ASN A 165 15.68 -21.84 -21.75
N LEU A 166 14.79 -20.86 -21.55
CA LEU A 166 14.02 -20.29 -22.66
C LEU A 166 14.95 -19.71 -23.72
N LEU A 167 15.94 -18.91 -23.33
CA LEU A 167 16.86 -18.26 -24.27
C LEU A 167 17.76 -19.23 -25.02
N GLN A 168 18.14 -20.35 -24.39
CA GLN A 168 18.87 -21.45 -25.06
C GLN A 168 18.01 -22.17 -26.07
N ASN A 169 16.72 -22.37 -25.78
CA ASN A 169 15.77 -23.10 -26.62
C ASN A 169 14.82 -22.16 -27.40
N ALA A 170 15.18 -20.88 -27.54
CA ALA A 170 14.33 -19.89 -28.22
C ALA A 170 14.00 -20.25 -29.69
N HIS A 171 14.80 -21.10 -30.30
CA HIS A 171 14.56 -21.64 -31.67
C HIS A 171 13.32 -22.55 -31.73
N GLU A 172 12.85 -23.10 -30.61
CA GLU A 172 11.63 -23.90 -30.54
C GLU A 172 10.37 -23.04 -30.51
N VAL A 173 10.51 -21.75 -30.17
CA VAL A 173 9.39 -20.81 -30.14
C VAL A 173 9.06 -20.38 -31.57
N THR A 174 7.93 -20.86 -32.08
CA THR A 174 7.55 -20.63 -33.46
C THR A 174 7.02 -19.21 -33.74
N GLY A 175 7.21 -18.73 -34.97
CA GLY A 175 6.67 -17.47 -35.47
C GLY A 175 7.41 -16.23 -34.97
N LYS A 176 6.80 -15.06 -35.16
CA LYS A 176 7.40 -13.75 -34.86
C LYS A 176 7.83 -13.56 -33.39
N LEU A 177 7.23 -14.32 -32.47
CA LEU A 177 7.61 -14.24 -31.07
C LEU A 177 8.99 -14.86 -30.84
N GLY A 178 9.26 -16.04 -31.46
CA GLY A 178 10.57 -16.67 -31.35
C GLY A 178 11.68 -15.79 -31.96
N GLU A 179 11.41 -15.16 -33.10
CA GLU A 179 12.33 -14.20 -33.75
C GLU A 179 12.66 -13.03 -32.78
N LYS A 180 11.63 -12.42 -32.19
CA LYS A 180 11.81 -11.33 -31.21
C LYS A 180 12.61 -11.76 -29.97
N ILE A 181 12.38 -12.97 -29.45
CA ILE A 181 13.14 -13.47 -28.28
C ILE A 181 14.60 -13.68 -28.68
N LEU A 182 14.87 -14.24 -29.86
CA LEU A 182 16.24 -14.44 -30.34
C LEU A 182 17.00 -13.12 -30.54
N GLU A 183 16.34 -12.10 -31.06
CA GLU A 183 16.91 -10.76 -31.25
C GLU A 183 17.12 -9.99 -29.96
N ASN A 184 16.34 -10.28 -28.91
CA ASN A 184 16.32 -9.50 -27.66
C ASN A 184 16.76 -10.30 -26.43
N LYS A 185 17.64 -11.29 -26.58
CA LYS A 185 18.13 -12.12 -25.48
C LYS A 185 18.76 -11.30 -24.34
N GLU A 186 19.58 -10.33 -24.72
CA GLU A 186 20.29 -9.46 -23.75
C GLU A 186 19.30 -8.62 -22.93
N LEU A 187 18.21 -8.19 -23.56
CA LEU A 187 17.16 -7.42 -22.90
C LEU A 187 16.43 -8.25 -21.82
N GLY A 188 16.17 -9.54 -22.09
CA GLY A 188 15.62 -10.45 -21.09
C GLY A 188 16.56 -10.65 -19.90
N VAL A 189 17.86 -10.84 -20.17
CA VAL A 189 18.88 -11.01 -19.13
C VAL A 189 19.02 -9.73 -18.29
N LEU A 190 19.01 -8.56 -18.94
CA LEU A 190 19.01 -7.26 -18.24
C LEU A 190 17.78 -7.12 -17.35
N SER A 191 16.60 -7.41 -17.90
CA SER A 191 15.33 -7.31 -17.16
C SER A 191 15.30 -8.21 -15.92
N LYS A 192 15.82 -9.43 -16.02
CA LYS A 192 15.97 -10.34 -14.87
C LYS A 192 16.90 -9.77 -13.82
N LYS A 193 18.02 -9.12 -14.22
CA LYS A 193 18.95 -8.48 -13.29
C LYS A 193 18.31 -7.27 -12.59
N LEU A 194 17.53 -6.47 -13.33
CA LEU A 194 16.84 -5.30 -12.77
C LEU A 194 15.72 -5.71 -11.78
N ALA A 195 14.98 -6.77 -12.08
CA ALA A 195 13.91 -7.28 -11.23
C ALA A 195 14.41 -8.03 -9.98
N LYS A 196 15.70 -8.44 -9.96
CA LYS A 196 16.27 -9.18 -8.84
C LYS A 196 16.49 -8.27 -7.64
N ILE A 197 15.95 -8.65 -6.49
CA ILE A 197 16.21 -7.99 -5.19
C ILE A 197 17.63 -8.37 -4.73
N ILE A 198 18.42 -7.37 -4.35
CA ILE A 198 19.78 -7.53 -3.83
C ILE A 198 19.70 -8.00 -2.37
N LEU A 199 20.46 -9.03 -2.00
CA LEU A 199 20.38 -9.68 -0.70
C LEU A 199 21.65 -9.54 0.15
N ASP A 200 22.59 -8.72 -0.30
CA ASP A 200 23.90 -8.47 0.31
C ASP A 200 24.18 -6.98 0.46
N VAL A 201 23.14 -6.21 0.83
CA VAL A 201 23.27 -4.76 1.09
C VAL A 201 24.23 -4.54 2.26
N PRO A 202 25.28 -3.70 2.10
CA PRO A 202 26.21 -3.41 3.17
C PRO A 202 25.64 -2.42 4.18
N ILE A 203 24.65 -2.88 4.95
CA ILE A 203 23.98 -2.12 5.99
C ILE A 203 24.28 -2.73 7.36
N ASP A 204 24.60 -1.86 8.32
CA ASP A 204 24.83 -2.28 9.70
C ASP A 204 23.51 -2.30 10.46
N TYR A 205 23.18 -3.42 11.07
CA TYR A 205 22.00 -3.60 11.95
C TYR A 205 22.25 -4.76 12.90
N ASN A 206 21.41 -4.81 13.95
CA ASN A 206 21.38 -5.93 14.88
C ASN A 206 19.91 -6.38 15.02
N LEU A 207 19.63 -7.65 14.70
CA LEU A 207 18.26 -8.20 14.79
C LEU A 207 17.66 -8.07 16.20
N ASP A 208 18.48 -8.14 17.26
CA ASP A 208 18.00 -7.97 18.63
C ASP A 208 17.44 -6.57 18.90
N GLU A 209 17.91 -5.54 18.19
CA GLU A 209 17.40 -4.17 18.31
C GLU A 209 16.01 -3.99 17.69
N PHE A 210 15.56 -4.92 16.85
CA PHE A 210 14.22 -4.89 16.27
C PHE A 210 13.14 -5.35 17.23
N LYS A 211 13.55 -5.87 18.40
CA LYS A 211 12.60 -6.32 19.42
C LYS A 211 11.74 -5.17 19.90
N LEU A 212 10.41 -5.37 19.80
CA LEU A 212 9.46 -4.36 20.26
C LEU A 212 9.60 -4.09 21.76
N SER A 213 9.59 -2.82 22.11
CA SER A 213 9.65 -2.33 23.48
C SER A 213 8.63 -1.22 23.72
N ASP A 214 8.39 -0.84 24.96
CA ASP A 214 7.49 0.24 25.27
C ASP A 214 7.97 1.56 24.62
N PRO A 215 7.07 2.29 23.96
CA PRO A 215 7.39 3.55 23.28
C PRO A 215 7.76 4.65 24.26
N ASP A 216 8.56 5.62 23.79
CA ASP A 216 8.72 6.92 24.42
C ASP A 216 7.46 7.76 24.11
N LYS A 217 6.54 7.77 25.09
CA LYS A 217 5.23 8.43 24.94
C LYS A 217 5.34 9.93 24.72
N ASP A 218 6.33 10.57 25.33
CA ASP A 218 6.49 12.03 25.28
C ASP A 218 6.87 12.46 23.84
N ILE A 219 7.78 11.72 23.20
CA ILE A 219 8.16 11.98 21.80
C ILE A 219 6.97 11.76 20.86
N VAL A 220 6.28 10.60 20.98
CA VAL A 220 5.15 10.26 20.10
C VAL A 220 4.01 11.26 20.26
N LEU A 221 3.64 11.59 21.49
CA LEU A 221 2.52 12.49 21.78
C LEU A 221 2.79 13.92 21.32
N LYS A 222 4.05 14.39 21.44
CA LYS A 222 4.43 15.70 20.91
C LYS A 222 4.17 15.80 19.40
N VAL A 223 4.54 14.78 18.63
CA VAL A 223 4.28 14.75 17.18
C VAL A 223 2.77 14.66 16.90
N PHE A 224 2.03 13.84 17.66
CA PHE A 224 0.58 13.73 17.49
C PHE A 224 -0.15 15.04 17.81
N ASP A 225 0.33 15.79 18.80
CA ASP A 225 -0.25 17.10 19.16
C ASP A 225 0.07 18.17 18.09
N GLU A 226 1.30 18.18 17.55
CA GLU A 226 1.70 19.06 16.46
C GLU A 226 0.87 18.84 15.19
N LEU A 227 0.59 17.57 14.88
CA LEU A 227 -0.18 17.16 13.70
C LEU A 227 -1.69 17.06 13.96
N GLU A 228 -2.15 17.41 15.16
CA GLU A 228 -3.55 17.30 15.58
C GLU A 228 -4.18 15.90 15.39
N PHE A 229 -3.41 14.84 15.57
CA PHE A 229 -3.81 13.45 15.38
C PHE A 229 -4.66 12.92 16.55
N ARG A 230 -5.89 13.39 16.70
CA ARG A 230 -6.79 13.03 17.80
C ARG A 230 -7.07 11.52 17.82
N ARG A 231 -7.50 10.96 16.71
CA ARG A 231 -7.92 9.55 16.61
C ARG A 231 -6.76 8.56 16.76
N ILE A 232 -5.61 8.88 16.16
CA ILE A 232 -4.40 8.05 16.28
C ILE A 232 -3.90 8.10 17.72
N LYS A 233 -3.96 9.26 18.37
CA LYS A 233 -3.62 9.44 19.79
C LYS A 233 -4.48 8.59 20.72
N GLU A 234 -5.79 8.53 20.49
CA GLU A 234 -6.69 7.65 21.24
C GLU A 234 -6.34 6.17 21.06
N THR A 235 -6.07 5.76 19.83
CA THR A 235 -5.65 4.38 19.53
C THR A 235 -4.32 4.05 20.21
N PHE A 236 -3.36 4.97 20.16
CA PHE A 236 -2.08 4.82 20.87
C PHE A 236 -2.27 4.61 22.36
N PHE A 237 -3.14 5.39 23.03
CA PHE A 237 -3.44 5.20 24.44
C PHE A 237 -4.17 3.90 24.77
N LYS A 238 -5.03 3.41 23.86
CA LYS A 238 -5.67 2.10 24.02
C LYS A 238 -4.66 0.95 23.99
N ILE A 239 -3.58 1.08 23.22
CA ILE A 239 -2.56 0.04 23.07
C ILE A 239 -1.47 0.15 24.16
N PHE A 240 -0.98 1.37 24.42
CA PHE A 240 0.19 1.63 25.25
C PHE A 240 -0.12 2.41 26.55
N GLY A 241 -1.39 2.79 26.80
CA GLY A 241 -1.79 3.48 28.01
C GLY A 241 -1.76 2.54 29.21
N THR A 242 -1.08 2.95 30.30
CA THR A 242 -1.26 2.33 31.60
C THR A 242 -2.53 2.89 32.22
N ASN A 243 -3.51 2.01 32.52
CA ASN A 243 -4.74 2.24 33.30
C ASN A 243 -5.30 3.68 33.34
N SER A 244 -6.52 3.78 32.90
CA SER A 244 -7.48 4.89 32.89
C SER A 244 -7.71 5.60 34.24
N SER A 245 -6.70 6.22 34.84
CA SER A 245 -6.89 6.98 36.10
C SER A 245 -6.37 8.42 36.08
N GLN A 246 -6.01 8.98 34.94
CA GLN A 246 -5.64 10.40 34.81
C GLN A 246 -6.31 11.15 33.64
N LEU A 247 -7.51 10.75 33.24
CA LEU A 247 -8.41 11.57 32.43
C LEU A 247 -9.65 11.92 33.27
N GLU A 248 -9.43 12.49 34.47
CA GLU A 248 -10.49 13.19 35.14
C GLU A 248 -10.34 14.70 34.94
N GLU A 249 -11.47 15.25 34.49
CA GLU A 249 -11.92 16.61 34.61
C GLU A 249 -11.34 17.71 33.70
N LYS A 250 -11.92 17.84 32.50
CA LYS A 250 -12.65 19.08 32.20
C LYS A 250 -13.80 18.76 31.26
N GLY A 251 -14.99 18.91 31.75
CA GLY A 251 -16.24 18.51 31.16
C GLY A 251 -16.52 19.24 29.82
N ALA A 252 -16.93 18.45 28.89
CA ALA A 252 -18.00 18.71 27.94
C ALA A 252 -18.42 17.31 27.42
N GLU A 253 -19.57 16.85 27.89
CA GLU A 253 -20.29 15.76 27.23
C GLU A 253 -20.66 16.22 25.82
N VAL A 254 -19.92 15.72 24.84
CA VAL A 254 -20.42 15.62 23.48
C VAL A 254 -20.31 14.16 23.12
N VAL A 255 -21.39 13.46 23.27
CA VAL A 255 -21.61 12.14 22.65
C VAL A 255 -21.66 12.36 21.15
N GLN A 256 -20.49 12.40 20.52
CA GLN A 256 -20.39 12.38 19.08
C GLN A 256 -20.22 10.91 18.68
N GLY A 257 -21.29 10.33 18.14
CA GLY A 257 -21.30 8.98 17.61
C GLY A 257 -20.15 8.77 16.64
N ASP A 258 -19.40 7.72 16.90
CA ASP A 258 -18.24 7.30 16.09
C ASP A 258 -18.74 6.79 14.72
N LEU A 259 -18.62 7.63 13.69
CA LEU A 259 -19.09 7.33 12.33
C LEU A 259 -18.32 6.18 11.66
N PHE A 260 -17.24 5.65 12.29
CA PHE A 260 -16.38 4.62 11.71
C PHE A 260 -15.90 3.53 12.69
N SER A 261 -16.45 3.45 13.91
CA SER A 261 -16.05 2.42 14.90
C SER A 261 -16.93 1.18 14.91
N GLU A 262 -17.82 1.02 13.96
CA GLU A 262 -18.47 -0.26 13.76
C GLU A 262 -17.56 -1.16 12.94
N THR A 263 -16.88 -2.10 13.60
CA THR A 263 -16.66 -3.42 13.04
C THR A 263 -17.99 -3.83 12.42
N TYR A 264 -18.06 -3.79 11.08
CA TYR A 264 -19.20 -4.34 10.36
C TYR A 264 -19.29 -5.83 10.67
N ASN A 265 -19.97 -6.17 11.75
CA ASN A 265 -20.72 -7.40 11.79
C ASN A 265 -21.78 -7.26 10.70
N LEU A 266 -21.54 -7.87 9.56
CA LEU A 266 -22.50 -8.11 8.51
C LEU A 266 -23.54 -9.14 9.03
N ASP A 267 -24.31 -8.74 10.04
CA ASP A 267 -25.58 -9.35 10.33
C ASP A 267 -26.68 -8.43 9.80
N SER A 268 -27.15 -8.84 8.65
CA SER A 268 -28.49 -8.69 8.09
C SER A 268 -29.50 -7.89 8.92
N ASN A 269 -29.39 -6.57 8.93
CA ASN A 269 -30.54 -5.67 9.02
C ASN A 269 -30.25 -4.45 8.15
N LYS A 270 -30.21 -4.66 6.82
CA LYS A 270 -30.55 -3.59 5.91
C LYS A 270 -32.01 -3.31 6.19
N GLU A 271 -32.31 -2.30 7.00
CA GLU A 271 -33.55 -1.59 6.85
C GLU A 271 -33.57 -1.05 5.42
N ASN A 272 -34.23 -1.74 4.52
CA ASN A 272 -34.52 -1.19 3.22
C ASN A 272 -35.19 0.15 3.48
N LEU A 273 -34.61 1.24 2.96
CA LEU A 273 -35.30 2.51 2.87
C LEU A 273 -36.67 2.19 2.22
N ASP A 274 -37.74 2.38 2.97
CA ASP A 274 -39.09 2.20 2.44
C ASP A 274 -39.32 3.38 1.49
N ASP A 275 -39.01 3.18 0.21
CA ASP A 275 -39.15 4.20 -0.84
C ASP A 275 -40.55 4.83 -0.87
N SER A 276 -41.56 4.14 -0.31
CA SER A 276 -42.91 4.64 -0.21
C SER A 276 -43.09 5.79 0.81
N LYS A 277 -42.11 6.03 1.67
CA LYS A 277 -42.13 7.07 2.71
C LYS A 277 -41.01 8.13 2.55
N SER A 278 -40.16 7.98 1.56
CA SER A 278 -39.09 8.91 1.31
C SER A 278 -39.51 10.04 0.37
N ILE A 279 -39.07 11.26 0.68
CA ILE A 279 -39.36 12.47 -0.12
C ILE A 279 -38.05 12.97 -0.67
N TYR A 280 -37.89 12.89 -1.99
CA TYR A 280 -36.74 13.47 -2.70
C TYR A 280 -37.25 14.55 -3.64
N GLN A 281 -36.67 15.76 -3.56
CA GLN A 281 -37.11 16.91 -4.37
C GLN A 281 -35.87 17.51 -5.07
N ILE A 282 -35.99 17.68 -6.38
CA ILE A 282 -35.03 18.44 -7.19
C ILE A 282 -35.44 19.90 -7.14
N ILE A 283 -34.49 20.80 -6.92
CA ILE A 283 -34.67 22.25 -6.85
C ILE A 283 -34.19 22.82 -8.18
N GLU A 284 -35.12 23.30 -9.00
CA GLU A 284 -34.84 23.77 -10.36
C GLU A 284 -35.02 25.29 -10.52
N SER A 285 -35.59 25.98 -9.51
CA SER A 285 -35.82 27.40 -9.58
C SER A 285 -35.19 28.18 -8.42
N PHE A 286 -34.92 29.45 -8.66
CA PHE A 286 -34.38 30.35 -7.64
C PHE A 286 -35.35 30.57 -6.46
N GLU A 287 -36.67 30.59 -6.73
CA GLU A 287 -37.70 30.68 -5.71
C GLU A 287 -37.72 29.44 -4.80
N GLU A 288 -37.57 28.24 -5.37
CA GLU A 288 -37.47 27.02 -4.59
C GLU A 288 -36.18 26.95 -3.76
N LEU A 289 -35.05 27.39 -4.36
CA LEU A 289 -33.78 27.50 -3.63
C LEU A 289 -33.89 28.41 -2.41
N LYS A 290 -34.55 29.58 -2.57
CA LYS A 290 -34.78 30.51 -1.47
C LYS A 290 -35.58 29.87 -0.34
N LEU A 291 -36.66 29.16 -0.68
CA LEU A 291 -37.49 28.43 0.29
C LEU A 291 -36.71 27.31 0.98
N LEU A 292 -35.86 26.59 0.23
CA LEU A 292 -34.98 25.58 0.79
C LEU A 292 -34.03 26.19 1.81
N VAL A 293 -33.36 27.29 1.48
CA VAL A 293 -32.42 27.99 2.38
C VAL A 293 -33.16 28.50 3.63
N GLU A 294 -34.36 29.09 3.50
CA GLU A 294 -35.16 29.49 4.66
C GLU A 294 -35.46 28.31 5.59
N LYS A 295 -35.86 27.17 5.04
CA LYS A 295 -36.08 25.94 5.83
C LYS A 295 -34.81 25.38 6.46
N MET A 296 -33.68 25.41 5.76
CA MET A 296 -32.40 24.99 6.29
C MET A 296 -31.96 25.81 7.50
N MET A 297 -32.19 27.14 7.46
CA MET A 297 -31.85 28.04 8.56
C MET A 297 -32.69 27.82 9.83
N GLU A 298 -33.78 27.11 9.75
CA GLU A 298 -34.60 26.69 10.90
C GLU A 298 -34.15 25.40 11.54
N GLN A 299 -33.17 24.70 10.93
CA GLN A 299 -32.69 23.41 11.40
C GLN A 299 -31.45 23.55 12.30
N GLU A 300 -31.35 22.73 13.34
CA GLU A 300 -30.17 22.67 14.21
C GLU A 300 -28.99 21.97 13.50
N ILE A 301 -29.28 20.99 12.65
CA ILE A 301 -28.28 20.21 11.91
C ILE A 301 -28.76 19.96 10.49
N VAL A 302 -27.91 20.25 9.52
CA VAL A 302 -28.13 19.93 8.11
C VAL A 302 -26.95 19.14 7.58
N ALA A 303 -27.20 17.98 7.00
CA ALA A 303 -26.20 17.21 6.24
C ALA A 303 -26.24 17.71 4.78
N PHE A 304 -25.08 17.83 4.16
CA PHE A 304 -24.96 18.12 2.73
C PHE A 304 -23.85 17.31 2.08
N ASP A 305 -23.98 17.11 0.79
CA ASP A 305 -22.96 16.45 -0.04
C ASP A 305 -22.87 17.17 -1.39
N THR A 306 -21.70 17.15 -2.02
CA THR A 306 -21.44 17.88 -3.25
C THR A 306 -21.02 16.95 -4.38
N GLU A 307 -21.61 17.17 -5.56
CA GLU A 307 -21.18 16.55 -6.81
C GLU A 307 -20.34 17.56 -7.62
N THR A 308 -19.19 17.08 -8.14
CA THR A 308 -18.21 17.92 -8.83
C THR A 308 -17.76 17.29 -10.15
N GLU A 309 -17.30 18.12 -11.09
CA GLU A 309 -16.80 17.66 -12.40
C GLU A 309 -15.48 16.86 -12.30
N GLY A 310 -14.74 17.01 -11.22
CA GLY A 310 -13.42 16.37 -11.05
C GLY A 310 -13.03 16.18 -9.59
N LEU A 311 -11.92 15.48 -9.36
CA LEU A 311 -11.42 15.14 -8.02
C LEU A 311 -10.56 16.22 -7.37
N ASN A 312 -10.14 17.25 -8.13
CA ASN A 312 -9.34 18.35 -7.59
C ASN A 312 -10.27 19.42 -6.99
N ALA A 313 -10.41 19.43 -5.67
CA ALA A 313 -11.32 20.30 -4.95
C ALA A 313 -11.06 21.83 -5.15
N LEU A 314 -9.86 22.23 -5.58
CA LEU A 314 -9.50 23.63 -5.79
C LEU A 314 -9.74 24.13 -7.22
N GLU A 315 -9.91 23.23 -8.20
CA GLU A 315 -9.99 23.55 -9.62
C GLU A 315 -11.28 23.04 -10.28
N THR A 316 -12.13 22.34 -9.52
CA THR A 316 -13.35 21.72 -10.06
C THR A 316 -14.57 22.58 -9.83
N ASN A 317 -15.54 22.50 -10.77
CA ASN A 317 -16.84 23.15 -10.61
C ASN A 317 -17.80 22.24 -9.85
N ILE A 318 -18.64 22.84 -9.03
CA ILE A 318 -19.74 22.13 -8.37
C ILE A 318 -20.85 21.91 -9.41
N VAL A 319 -21.27 20.66 -9.58
CA VAL A 319 -22.37 20.26 -10.48
C VAL A 319 -23.70 20.28 -9.75
N GLY A 320 -23.70 19.86 -8.48
CA GLY A 320 -24.88 19.83 -7.65
C GLY A 320 -24.55 19.72 -6.17
N ILE A 321 -25.52 20.01 -5.33
CA ILE A 321 -25.41 19.88 -3.87
C ILE A 321 -26.68 19.22 -3.35
N SER A 322 -26.54 18.12 -2.60
CA SER A 322 -27.66 17.51 -1.89
C SER A 322 -27.72 17.97 -0.44
N PHE A 323 -28.93 18.12 0.09
CA PHE A 323 -29.18 18.52 1.47
C PHE A 323 -30.16 17.58 2.13
N SER A 324 -29.97 17.31 3.43
CA SER A 324 -30.91 16.57 4.26
C SER A 324 -30.79 16.99 5.73
N TRP A 325 -31.91 17.00 6.46
CA TRP A 325 -31.95 17.24 7.91
C TRP A 325 -32.83 16.23 8.66
N ARG A 326 -33.34 15.22 7.96
CA ARG A 326 -34.01 14.08 8.57
C ARG A 326 -34.01 12.86 7.67
N LYS A 327 -34.07 11.66 8.26
CA LYS A 327 -34.12 10.38 7.55
C LYS A 327 -35.29 10.34 6.55
N GLY A 328 -34.98 9.95 5.32
CA GLY A 328 -36.00 9.79 4.25
C GLY A 328 -36.41 11.11 3.56
N VAL A 329 -35.72 12.21 3.79
CA VAL A 329 -35.96 13.48 3.09
C VAL A 329 -34.64 13.98 2.51
N GLY A 330 -34.63 14.28 1.23
CA GLY A 330 -33.48 14.81 0.52
C GLY A 330 -33.90 15.88 -0.52
N TYR A 331 -33.04 16.85 -0.71
CA TYR A 331 -33.16 17.95 -1.67
C TYR A 331 -31.89 18.01 -2.51
N TYR A 332 -32.00 18.19 -3.83
CA TYR A 332 -30.88 18.28 -4.75
C TYR A 332 -30.98 19.46 -5.68
#